data_cee88938ec1311e278f2333f8b49cca5
#
_entry.id   cee88938ec1311e278f2333f8b49cca5
#
_cell.length_a   1.000
_cell.length_b   1.000
_cell.length_c   1.000
_cell.angle_alpha   90.00
_cell.angle_beta   90.00
_cell.angle_gamma   90.00
#
_symmetry.space_group_name_H-M   'P 1'
#
loop_
_entity.id
_entity.type
_entity.pdbx_description
1 polymer ?
#
loop_
_entity_poly.entity_id
_entity_poly.type
_entity_poly.pdbx_seq_one_letter_code
_entity_poly.pdbx_strand_id
1 'polypeptide(L)'
;MKKLVSLFVIACIIPLFLGCSSSTSKKSLPYKHFVGPDRVLVLLLPPIGGQGSHYETNGFVEAVREKGFEADLKILDVKPIYYFQGRIIELVKTELVDPAKASGYEKVILVGTSLGGHGALLYISQYPEDVDGVVLLAPFLGWSRVADAIEKAGGLKKWEDCPDLEWDYACEMWKLLKDCVSDPQRPGTIILGYGTEDGFAPHNSILAKELPPRNVFKVAGGHDWVTWKRLWIEVLEYFHVSCSQTGEETCLIEIKRVTD
;
A
#
# COMPACT_ATOMS: atom_id res chain seq x y z
N MET A 1 -5.32 -58.79 67.03
CA MET A 1 -6.16 -58.40 65.89
C MET A 1 -5.38 -57.39 65.06
N LYS A 2 -4.67 -57.86 64.00
CA LYS A 2 -3.83 -56.99 63.09
C LYS A 2 -4.60 -56.74 61.81
N LYS A 3 -4.95 -55.48 61.55
CA LYS A 3 -5.57 -55.11 60.28
C LYS A 3 -4.45 -54.90 59.20
N LEU A 4 -4.50 -55.66 58.16
CA LEU A 4 -3.71 -55.44 56.95
C LEU A 4 -4.26 -54.20 56.23
N VAL A 5 -3.37 -53.28 55.94
CA VAL A 5 -3.63 -52.14 55.04
C VAL A 5 -3.01 -52.52 53.68
N SER A 6 -3.89 -52.69 52.73
CA SER A 6 -3.50 -52.98 51.34
C SER A 6 -3.16 -51.67 50.61
N LEU A 7 -1.91 -51.53 50.18
CA LEU A 7 -1.46 -50.37 49.37
C LEU A 7 -1.82 -50.66 47.90
N PHE A 8 -2.80 -49.89 47.38
CA PHE A 8 -3.05 -49.83 45.94
C PHE A 8 -2.08 -48.81 45.29
N VAL A 9 -1.15 -49.30 44.53
CA VAL A 9 -0.31 -48.51 43.68
C VAL A 9 -1.11 -48.17 42.39
N ILE A 10 -1.61 -46.94 42.30
CA ILE A 10 -2.21 -46.41 41.08
C ILE A 10 -1.06 -45.96 40.17
N ALA A 11 -0.79 -46.74 39.13
CA ALA A 11 0.09 -46.30 38.04
C ALA A 11 -0.62 -45.26 37.20
N CYS A 12 -0.26 -43.98 37.34
CA CYS A 12 -0.68 -42.93 36.45
C CYS A 12 0.01 -43.10 35.08
N ILE A 13 -0.74 -43.63 34.13
CA ILE A 13 -0.36 -43.60 32.70
C ILE A 13 -0.64 -42.17 32.22
N ILE A 14 0.40 -41.38 32.08
CA ILE A 14 0.34 -40.06 31.40
C ILE A 14 0.35 -40.35 29.89
N PRO A 15 -0.72 -40.05 29.14
CA PRO A 15 -0.64 -40.11 27.71
C PRO A 15 0.28 -38.97 27.21
N LEU A 16 1.41 -39.33 26.66
CA LEU A 16 2.19 -38.41 25.82
C LEU A 16 1.30 -37.99 24.63
N PHE A 17 0.63 -36.89 24.75
CA PHE A 17 0.12 -36.18 23.60
C PHE A 17 1.35 -35.65 22.82
N LEU A 18 1.81 -36.46 21.85
CA LEU A 18 2.56 -35.90 20.72
C LEU A 18 1.61 -34.92 20.03
N GLY A 19 1.71 -33.66 20.42
CA GLY A 19 1.09 -32.57 19.70
C GLY A 19 1.66 -32.56 18.30
N CYS A 20 0.92 -33.13 17.36
CA CYS A 20 1.10 -32.83 15.95
C CYS A 20 0.85 -31.34 15.80
N SER A 21 1.91 -30.55 15.92
CA SER A 21 1.91 -29.16 15.46
C SER A 21 1.67 -29.24 13.97
N SER A 22 0.42 -29.12 13.57
CA SER A 22 0.08 -28.83 12.18
C SER A 22 0.66 -27.44 11.92
N SER A 23 1.90 -27.43 11.40
CA SER A 23 2.47 -26.29 10.73
C SER A 23 1.51 -25.96 9.59
N THR A 24 0.52 -25.12 9.87
CA THR A 24 -0.18 -24.40 8.81
C THR A 24 0.89 -23.58 8.12
N SER A 25 1.38 -24.08 7.00
CA SER A 25 2.28 -23.36 6.11
C SER A 25 1.63 -22.02 5.86
N LYS A 26 2.14 -20.99 6.53
CA LYS A 26 1.71 -19.60 6.34
C LYS A 26 2.04 -19.32 4.88
N LYS A 27 1.03 -19.36 4.02
CA LYS A 27 1.22 -19.19 2.58
C LYS A 27 1.75 -17.79 2.38
N SER A 28 3.03 -17.68 2.04
CA SER A 28 3.69 -16.39 1.82
C SER A 28 3.00 -15.62 0.70
N LEU A 29 3.10 -14.30 0.76
CA LEU A 29 2.59 -13.42 -0.28
C LEU A 29 3.40 -13.62 -1.57
N PRO A 30 2.79 -14.12 -2.66
CA PRO A 30 3.54 -14.30 -3.90
C PRO A 30 3.89 -12.96 -4.52
N TYR A 31 5.09 -12.85 -5.07
CA TYR A 31 5.52 -11.67 -5.83
C TYR A 31 6.52 -12.05 -6.93
N LYS A 32 6.61 -11.21 -7.98
CA LYS A 32 7.72 -11.20 -8.92
C LYS A 32 8.77 -10.20 -8.43
N HIS A 33 10.05 -10.55 -8.57
CA HIS A 33 11.16 -9.72 -8.16
C HIS A 33 12.05 -9.37 -9.36
N PHE A 34 12.23 -8.08 -9.59
CA PHE A 34 13.14 -7.52 -10.60
C PHE A 34 14.25 -6.80 -9.85
N VAL A 35 15.43 -7.42 -9.83
CA VAL A 35 16.58 -6.93 -9.07
C VAL A 35 17.19 -5.70 -9.73
N GLY A 36 17.54 -4.73 -8.92
CA GLY A 36 18.35 -3.56 -9.25
C GLY A 36 19.53 -3.44 -8.26
N PRO A 37 20.57 -2.69 -8.57
CA PRO A 37 21.72 -2.50 -7.69
C PRO A 37 21.48 -1.53 -6.53
N ASP A 38 20.43 -0.71 -6.62
CA ASP A 38 20.13 0.31 -5.61
C ASP A 38 19.53 -0.31 -4.34
N ARG A 39 19.74 0.37 -3.21
CA ARG A 39 19.11 0.01 -1.94
C ARG A 39 17.70 0.61 -1.80
N VAL A 40 16.99 0.66 -2.89
CA VAL A 40 15.62 1.17 -2.97
C VAL A 40 14.68 0.04 -3.38
N LEU A 41 13.65 -0.18 -2.59
CA LEU A 41 12.62 -1.17 -2.87
C LEU A 41 11.30 -0.48 -3.27
N VAL A 42 10.79 -0.83 -4.42
CA VAL A 42 9.46 -0.41 -4.90
C VAL A 42 8.52 -1.61 -4.84
N LEU A 43 7.47 -1.50 -4.05
CA LEU A 43 6.43 -2.52 -3.91
C LEU A 43 5.20 -2.12 -4.72
N LEU A 44 4.86 -2.90 -5.75
CA LEU A 44 3.71 -2.63 -6.60
C LEU A 44 2.51 -3.50 -6.17
N LEU A 45 1.45 -2.85 -5.73
CA LEU A 45 0.20 -3.45 -5.27
C LEU A 45 -0.82 -3.42 -6.41
N PRO A 46 -1.30 -4.60 -6.88
CA PRO A 46 -2.12 -4.68 -8.09
C PRO A 46 -3.56 -4.21 -7.89
N PRO A 47 -4.24 -3.80 -8.98
CA PRO A 47 -5.67 -3.54 -8.99
C PRO A 47 -6.47 -4.83 -8.78
N ILE A 48 -7.79 -4.71 -8.59
CA ILE A 48 -8.70 -5.86 -8.54
C ILE A 48 -8.59 -6.69 -9.82
N GLY A 49 -8.46 -8.00 -9.69
CA GLY A 49 -8.26 -8.91 -10.84
C GLY A 49 -6.89 -8.77 -11.52
N GLY A 50 -6.03 -7.87 -11.04
CA GLY A 50 -4.67 -7.73 -11.50
C GLY A 50 -3.77 -8.80 -10.90
N GLN A 51 -2.97 -9.43 -11.77
CA GLN A 51 -1.85 -10.30 -11.35
C GLN A 51 -0.55 -9.50 -11.48
N GLY A 52 0.47 -9.87 -10.73
CA GLY A 52 1.78 -9.24 -10.83
C GLY A 52 2.34 -9.19 -12.26
N SER A 53 2.00 -10.17 -13.11
CA SER A 53 2.37 -10.17 -14.52
C SER A 53 1.80 -9.00 -15.33
N HIS A 54 0.67 -8.43 -14.94
CA HIS A 54 0.06 -7.33 -15.70
C HIS A 54 0.90 -6.05 -15.65
N TYR A 55 1.60 -5.76 -14.56
CA TYR A 55 2.53 -4.62 -14.52
C TYR A 55 3.68 -4.79 -15.51
N GLU A 56 4.23 -5.99 -15.60
CA GLU A 56 5.29 -6.33 -16.54
C GLU A 56 4.79 -6.20 -17.99
N THR A 57 3.69 -6.90 -18.34
CA THR A 57 3.14 -6.92 -19.70
C THR A 57 2.64 -5.54 -20.16
N ASN A 58 2.30 -4.63 -19.25
CA ASN A 58 1.95 -3.26 -19.57
C ASN A 58 3.13 -2.29 -19.46
N GLY A 59 4.36 -2.80 -19.33
CA GLY A 59 5.58 -2.02 -19.46
C GLY A 59 5.91 -1.11 -18.27
N PHE A 60 5.43 -1.42 -17.07
CA PHE A 60 5.75 -0.64 -15.86
C PHE A 60 7.20 -0.85 -15.41
N VAL A 61 7.70 -2.08 -15.51
CA VAL A 61 9.10 -2.42 -15.20
C VAL A 61 10.03 -1.78 -16.22
N GLU A 62 9.70 -1.88 -17.51
CA GLU A 62 10.43 -1.26 -18.60
C GLU A 62 10.56 0.25 -18.40
N ALA A 63 9.44 0.93 -18.09
CA ALA A 63 9.44 2.37 -17.85
C ALA A 63 10.40 2.80 -16.74
N VAL A 64 10.52 2.02 -15.65
CA VAL A 64 11.49 2.29 -14.57
C VAL A 64 12.92 2.23 -15.11
N ARG A 65 13.25 1.19 -15.90
CA ARG A 65 14.60 1.00 -16.47
C ARG A 65 14.92 2.04 -17.54
N GLU A 66 13.98 2.38 -18.41
CA GLU A 66 14.14 3.42 -19.43
C GLU A 66 14.39 4.80 -18.83
N LYS A 67 13.87 5.09 -17.64
CA LYS A 67 14.13 6.33 -16.90
C LYS A 67 15.40 6.27 -16.05
N GLY A 68 16.20 5.20 -16.16
CA GLY A 68 17.48 5.06 -15.46
C GLY A 68 17.39 4.75 -13.98
N PHE A 69 16.22 4.36 -13.49
CA PHE A 69 16.09 3.93 -12.10
C PHE A 69 16.47 2.45 -11.93
N GLU A 70 17.35 2.20 -11.00
CA GLU A 70 17.91 0.86 -10.74
C GLU A 70 17.39 0.23 -9.44
N ALA A 71 16.19 0.64 -9.01
CA ALA A 71 15.52 0.08 -7.84
C ALA A 71 15.13 -1.39 -8.00
N ASP A 72 15.09 -2.09 -6.89
CA ASP A 72 14.41 -3.39 -6.81
C ASP A 72 12.89 -3.21 -6.92
N LEU A 73 12.26 -3.95 -7.81
CA LEU A 73 10.81 -3.95 -7.94
C LEU A 73 10.25 -5.29 -7.45
N LYS A 74 9.38 -5.28 -6.47
CA LYS A 74 8.58 -6.45 -6.08
C LYS A 74 7.13 -6.20 -6.45
N ILE A 75 6.62 -6.95 -7.40
CA ILE A 75 5.25 -6.85 -7.89
C ILE A 75 4.44 -7.94 -7.23
N LEU A 76 3.49 -7.54 -6.40
CA LEU A 76 2.69 -8.46 -5.59
C LEU A 76 1.61 -9.14 -6.44
N ASP A 77 1.33 -10.40 -6.10
CA ASP A 77 0.19 -11.15 -6.63
C ASP A 77 -0.81 -11.38 -5.49
N VAL A 78 -1.76 -10.46 -5.36
CA VAL A 78 -2.65 -10.36 -4.19
C VAL A 78 -4.07 -10.68 -4.57
N LYS A 79 -4.68 -11.59 -3.83
CA LYS A 79 -6.13 -11.84 -3.96
C LYS A 79 -6.92 -10.66 -3.40
N PRO A 80 -7.98 -10.18 -4.10
CA PRO A 80 -8.78 -9.04 -3.65
C PRO A 80 -9.28 -9.15 -2.21
N ILE A 81 -9.60 -10.36 -1.75
CA ILE A 81 -10.07 -10.61 -0.39
C ILE A 81 -9.07 -10.15 0.70
N TYR A 82 -7.77 -10.11 0.42
CA TYR A 82 -6.78 -9.67 1.39
C TYR A 82 -6.85 -8.17 1.63
N TYR A 83 -7.25 -7.38 0.63
CA TYR A 83 -7.52 -5.95 0.79
C TYR A 83 -8.75 -5.72 1.67
N PHE A 84 -9.88 -6.37 1.35
CA PHE A 84 -11.13 -6.21 2.09
C PHE A 84 -11.08 -6.73 3.53
N GLN A 85 -10.20 -7.67 3.83
CA GLN A 85 -9.97 -8.18 5.18
C GLN A 85 -8.86 -7.42 5.95
N GLY A 86 -8.24 -6.41 5.35
CA GLY A 86 -7.09 -5.70 5.92
C GLY A 86 -5.82 -6.56 6.06
N ARG A 87 -5.85 -7.82 5.64
CA ARG A 87 -4.71 -8.75 5.75
C ARG A 87 -3.50 -8.33 4.94
N ILE A 88 -3.72 -7.54 3.90
CA ILE A 88 -2.63 -7.02 3.06
C ILE A 88 -1.63 -6.20 3.88
N ILE A 89 -2.08 -5.48 4.89
CA ILE A 89 -1.25 -4.62 5.74
C ILE A 89 -0.20 -5.45 6.48
N GLU A 90 -0.66 -6.48 7.22
CA GLU A 90 0.23 -7.37 7.96
C GLU A 90 1.19 -8.12 7.03
N LEU A 91 0.70 -8.61 5.89
CA LEU A 91 1.51 -9.36 4.93
C LEU A 91 2.60 -8.48 4.30
N VAL A 92 2.28 -7.26 3.87
CA VAL A 92 3.27 -6.31 3.33
C VAL A 92 4.29 -5.98 4.39
N LYS A 93 3.88 -5.72 5.62
CA LYS A 93 4.81 -5.42 6.71
C LYS A 93 5.75 -6.58 6.98
N THR A 94 5.19 -7.73 7.35
CA THR A 94 6.00 -8.85 7.91
C THR A 94 6.77 -9.63 6.85
N GLU A 95 6.30 -9.68 5.61
CA GLU A 95 6.92 -10.48 4.56
C GLU A 95 7.74 -9.66 3.56
N LEU A 96 7.57 -8.33 3.51
CA LEU A 96 8.24 -7.49 2.53
C LEU A 96 9.01 -6.33 3.15
N VAL A 97 8.35 -5.47 3.94
CA VAL A 97 8.96 -4.24 4.46
C VAL A 97 9.96 -4.52 5.58
N ASP A 98 9.57 -5.28 6.61
CA ASP A 98 10.50 -5.61 7.71
C ASP A 98 11.72 -6.40 7.23
N PRO A 99 11.59 -7.43 6.36
CA PRO A 99 12.74 -8.09 5.76
C PRO A 99 13.60 -7.18 4.89
N ALA A 100 13.00 -6.25 4.14
CA ALA A 100 13.75 -5.31 3.33
C ALA A 100 14.62 -4.39 4.20
N LYS A 101 14.03 -3.77 5.22
CA LYS A 101 14.76 -2.94 6.19
C LYS A 101 15.88 -3.72 6.88
N ALA A 102 15.61 -4.95 7.30
CA ALA A 102 16.61 -5.83 7.90
C ALA A 102 17.75 -6.21 6.93
N SER A 103 17.47 -6.23 5.63
CA SER A 103 18.46 -6.51 4.57
C SER A 103 19.21 -5.26 4.10
N GLY A 104 18.94 -4.10 4.70
CA GLY A 104 19.66 -2.85 4.43
C GLY A 104 19.11 -2.05 3.26
N TYR A 105 17.87 -2.23 2.86
CA TYR A 105 17.21 -1.26 1.98
C TYR A 105 17.07 0.07 2.71
N GLU A 106 17.47 1.13 2.04
CA GLU A 106 17.48 2.49 2.59
C GLU A 106 16.15 3.20 2.36
N LYS A 107 15.45 2.85 1.29
CA LYS A 107 14.15 3.43 0.93
C LYS A 107 13.16 2.35 0.51
N VAL A 108 11.92 2.52 0.95
CA VAL A 108 10.78 1.67 0.58
C VAL A 108 9.66 2.55 0.05
N ILE A 109 9.17 2.23 -1.15
CA ILE A 109 8.12 2.96 -1.82
C ILE A 109 6.99 2.02 -2.15
N LEU A 110 5.77 2.45 -1.83
CA LEU A 110 4.56 1.74 -2.23
C LEU A 110 3.99 2.37 -3.51
N VAL A 111 3.70 1.55 -4.49
CA VAL A 111 2.96 1.96 -5.70
C VAL A 111 1.68 1.15 -5.75
N GLY A 112 0.55 1.80 -5.58
CA GLY A 112 -0.75 1.12 -5.59
C GLY A 112 -1.64 1.58 -6.74
N THR A 113 -2.15 0.63 -7.52
CA THR A 113 -3.08 0.93 -8.61
C THR A 113 -4.50 0.51 -8.23
N SER A 114 -5.49 1.38 -8.37
CA SER A 114 -6.90 1.09 -8.06
C SER A 114 -7.08 0.50 -6.64
N LEU A 115 -7.50 -0.76 -6.50
CA LEU A 115 -7.61 -1.45 -5.22
C LEU A 115 -6.24 -1.58 -4.51
N GLY A 116 -5.14 -1.70 -5.26
CA GLY A 116 -3.78 -1.65 -4.71
C GLY A 116 -3.47 -0.31 -4.06
N GLY A 117 -3.97 0.79 -4.63
CA GLY A 117 -3.86 2.13 -4.03
C GLY A 117 -4.61 2.24 -2.70
N HIS A 118 -5.78 1.61 -2.62
CA HIS A 118 -6.49 1.45 -1.36
C HIS A 118 -5.64 0.71 -0.30
N GLY A 119 -5.02 -0.41 -0.69
CA GLY A 119 -4.14 -1.18 0.20
C GLY A 119 -2.92 -0.38 0.65
N ALA A 120 -2.32 0.42 -0.23
CA ALA A 120 -1.20 1.29 0.12
C ALA A 120 -1.60 2.35 1.15
N LEU A 121 -2.79 2.96 0.99
CA LEU A 121 -3.33 3.92 1.96
C LEU A 121 -3.60 3.28 3.33
N LEU A 122 -4.19 2.09 3.36
CA LEU A 122 -4.36 1.34 4.60
C LEU A 122 -3.02 1.05 5.28
N TYR A 123 -1.99 0.73 4.50
CA TYR A 123 -0.67 0.46 5.04
C TYR A 123 -0.08 1.69 5.75
N ILE A 124 -0.03 2.83 5.06
CA ILE A 124 0.55 4.06 5.62
C ILE A 124 -0.26 4.67 6.75
N SER A 125 -1.55 4.34 6.86
CA SER A 125 -2.35 4.77 8.00
C SER A 125 -1.93 4.09 9.31
N GLN A 126 -1.40 2.86 9.22
CA GLN A 126 -0.95 2.08 10.38
C GLN A 126 0.56 2.18 10.60
N TYR A 127 1.34 2.24 9.52
CA TYR A 127 2.81 2.22 9.55
C TYR A 127 3.41 3.36 8.70
N PRO A 128 3.14 4.63 9.04
CA PRO A 128 3.59 5.77 8.24
C PRO A 128 5.11 5.90 8.17
N GLU A 129 5.83 5.45 9.20
CA GLU A 129 7.29 5.52 9.28
C GLU A 129 8.01 4.38 8.54
N ASP A 130 7.25 3.45 7.99
CA ASP A 130 7.83 2.27 7.34
C ASP A 130 8.21 2.51 5.89
N VAL A 131 7.65 3.52 5.27
CA VAL A 131 7.83 3.82 3.85
C VAL A 131 8.19 5.29 3.63
N ASP A 132 9.02 5.52 2.62
CA ASP A 132 9.51 6.85 2.26
C ASP A 132 8.56 7.59 1.33
N GLY A 133 7.70 6.87 0.62
CA GLY A 133 6.72 7.46 -0.29
C GLY A 133 5.65 6.50 -0.76
N VAL A 134 4.55 7.09 -1.22
CA VAL A 134 3.42 6.35 -1.77
C VAL A 134 2.97 6.98 -3.08
N VAL A 135 2.91 6.17 -4.13
CA VAL A 135 2.35 6.54 -5.42
C VAL A 135 1.01 5.84 -5.60
N LEU A 136 -0.02 6.63 -5.80
CA LEU A 136 -1.39 6.17 -5.99
C LEU A 136 -1.79 6.40 -7.45
N LEU A 137 -2.03 5.31 -8.18
CA LEU A 137 -2.49 5.38 -9.57
C LEU A 137 -3.98 5.03 -9.61
N ALA A 138 -4.82 6.04 -9.78
CA ALA A 138 -6.28 5.94 -9.77
C ALA A 138 -6.82 5.11 -8.59
N PRO A 139 -6.47 5.44 -7.34
CA PRO A 139 -6.82 4.62 -6.19
C PRO A 139 -8.33 4.48 -6.02
N PHE A 140 -8.75 3.30 -5.57
CA PHE A 140 -10.12 3.08 -5.13
C PHE A 140 -10.32 3.67 -3.73
N LEU A 141 -11.06 4.75 -3.63
CA LEU A 141 -11.33 5.47 -2.38
C LEU A 141 -12.75 5.21 -1.82
N GLY A 142 -13.38 4.13 -2.25
CA GLY A 142 -14.73 3.76 -1.87
C GLY A 142 -15.79 4.23 -2.88
N TRP A 143 -17.06 4.15 -2.48
CA TRP A 143 -18.20 4.43 -3.35
C TRP A 143 -18.69 5.88 -3.22
N SER A 144 -19.43 6.35 -4.21
CA SER A 144 -19.82 7.77 -4.40
C SER A 144 -20.56 8.41 -3.23
N ARG A 145 -21.33 7.67 -2.42
CA ARG A 145 -22.13 8.25 -1.31
C ARG A 145 -21.30 9.06 -0.31
N VAL A 146 -20.11 8.56 0.05
CA VAL A 146 -19.22 9.27 1.01
C VAL A 146 -18.57 10.45 0.31
N ALA A 147 -18.11 10.29 -0.92
CA ALA A 147 -17.55 11.39 -1.72
C ALA A 147 -18.55 12.55 -1.87
N ASP A 148 -19.82 12.23 -2.18
CA ASP A 148 -20.89 13.23 -2.27
C ASP A 148 -21.11 13.96 -0.93
N ALA A 149 -21.03 13.24 0.19
CA ALA A 149 -21.16 13.85 1.52
C ALA A 149 -19.97 14.80 1.84
N ILE A 150 -18.76 14.41 1.45
CA ILE A 150 -17.58 15.24 1.60
C ILE A 150 -17.70 16.53 0.76
N GLU A 151 -18.15 16.42 -0.48
CA GLU A 151 -18.36 17.60 -1.33
C GLU A 151 -19.44 18.53 -0.78
N LYS A 152 -20.55 17.98 -0.30
CA LYS A 152 -21.61 18.76 0.36
C LYS A 152 -21.13 19.47 1.63
N ALA A 153 -20.22 18.88 2.38
CA ALA A 153 -19.58 19.49 3.54
C ALA A 153 -18.60 20.62 3.16
N GLY A 154 -18.28 20.75 1.87
CA GLY A 154 -17.32 21.75 1.38
C GLY A 154 -15.86 21.28 1.46
N GLY A 155 -15.61 19.98 1.39
CA GLY A 155 -14.30 19.35 1.31
C GLY A 155 -13.96 18.44 2.49
N LEU A 156 -12.89 17.66 2.34
CA LEU A 156 -12.51 16.61 3.28
C LEU A 156 -12.23 17.13 4.70
N LYS A 157 -11.59 18.27 4.83
CA LYS A 157 -11.28 18.87 6.14
C LYS A 157 -12.52 19.30 6.91
N LYS A 158 -13.60 19.70 6.22
CA LYS A 158 -14.85 20.13 6.81
C LYS A 158 -15.84 18.99 7.06
N TRP A 159 -15.63 17.87 6.40
CA TRP A 159 -16.47 16.70 6.58
C TRP A 159 -16.19 16.07 7.94
N GLU A 160 -17.24 15.81 8.73
CA GLU A 160 -17.09 15.33 10.12
C GLU A 160 -17.21 13.82 10.23
N ASP A 161 -18.27 13.22 9.68
CA ASP A 161 -18.53 11.77 9.78
C ASP A 161 -19.57 11.28 8.77
N CYS A 162 -19.79 9.97 8.76
CA CYS A 162 -20.85 9.26 8.05
C CYS A 162 -21.97 8.87 9.02
N PRO A 163 -22.93 9.76 9.31
CA PRO A 163 -23.85 9.59 10.44
C PRO A 163 -24.83 8.41 10.33
N ASP A 164 -25.03 7.85 9.12
CA ASP A 164 -26.08 6.86 8.86
C ASP A 164 -25.56 5.51 8.32
N LEU A 165 -24.27 5.26 8.43
CA LEU A 165 -23.62 4.10 7.81
C LEU A 165 -22.93 3.23 8.86
N GLU A 166 -23.70 2.42 9.58
CA GLU A 166 -23.13 1.27 10.28
C GLU A 166 -22.33 0.44 9.26
N TRP A 167 -20.98 0.43 9.39
CA TRP A 167 -20.06 -0.33 8.56
C TRP A 167 -19.94 0.08 7.08
N ASP A 168 -19.75 1.34 6.78
CA ASP A 168 -19.30 1.71 5.43
C ASP A 168 -17.76 1.76 5.40
N TYR A 169 -17.19 0.75 4.76
CA TYR A 169 -15.76 0.64 4.46
C TYR A 169 -15.17 1.91 3.79
N ALA A 170 -15.96 2.59 2.96
CA ALA A 170 -15.57 3.86 2.37
C ALA A 170 -15.45 4.97 3.41
N CYS A 171 -16.31 4.97 4.41
CA CYS A 171 -16.25 5.94 5.49
C CYS A 171 -14.93 5.85 6.27
N GLU A 172 -14.54 4.66 6.66
CA GLU A 172 -13.27 4.45 7.37
C GLU A 172 -12.08 4.88 6.53
N MET A 173 -12.09 4.60 5.22
CA MET A 173 -11.03 5.04 4.32
C MET A 173 -10.93 6.57 4.27
N TRP A 174 -12.06 7.28 4.17
CA TRP A 174 -12.04 8.74 4.12
C TRP A 174 -11.64 9.38 5.45
N LYS A 175 -11.97 8.76 6.60
CA LYS A 175 -11.45 9.17 7.91
C LYS A 175 -9.92 9.02 7.95
N LEU A 176 -9.40 7.87 7.54
CA LEU A 176 -7.95 7.63 7.45
C LEU A 176 -7.26 8.65 6.52
N LEU A 177 -7.86 8.95 5.37
CA LEU A 177 -7.33 9.97 4.46
C LEU A 177 -7.34 11.35 5.09
N LYS A 178 -8.42 11.73 5.77
CA LYS A 178 -8.50 13.01 6.48
C LYS A 178 -7.39 13.13 7.52
N ASP A 179 -7.14 12.08 8.30
CA ASP A 179 -6.05 12.04 9.28
C ASP A 179 -4.68 12.12 8.59
N CYS A 180 -4.49 11.38 7.50
CA CYS A 180 -3.25 11.41 6.73
C CYS A 180 -2.91 12.79 6.18
N VAL A 181 -3.89 13.51 5.63
CA VAL A 181 -3.66 14.83 5.01
C VAL A 181 -3.67 15.97 6.02
N SER A 182 -4.15 15.72 7.25
CA SER A 182 -4.20 16.74 8.32
C SER A 182 -2.94 16.76 9.18
N ASP A 183 -2.14 15.69 9.15
CA ASP A 183 -0.90 15.59 9.90
C ASP A 183 0.29 16.07 9.06
N PRO A 184 0.84 17.26 9.33
CA PRO A 184 1.98 17.80 8.57
C PRO A 184 3.28 17.01 8.82
N GLN A 185 3.33 16.17 9.84
CA GLN A 185 4.51 15.37 10.20
C GLN A 185 4.47 13.96 9.60
N ARG A 186 3.38 13.56 8.95
CA ARG A 186 3.32 12.25 8.31
C ARG A 186 4.36 12.15 7.19
N PRO A 187 5.32 11.23 7.32
CA PRO A 187 6.52 11.24 6.50
C PRO A 187 6.30 10.82 5.06
N GLY A 188 5.24 10.15 4.77
CA GLY A 188 5.00 9.66 3.41
C GLY A 188 4.51 10.78 2.50
N THR A 189 5.29 11.19 1.51
CA THR A 189 4.73 12.01 0.45
C THR A 189 3.79 11.15 -0.40
N ILE A 190 2.53 11.57 -0.43
CA ILE A 190 1.54 10.96 -1.31
C ILE A 190 1.63 11.63 -2.67
N ILE A 191 1.87 10.84 -3.70
CA ILE A 191 1.74 11.23 -5.10
C ILE A 191 0.47 10.59 -5.64
N LEU A 192 -0.35 11.36 -6.29
CA LEU A 192 -1.62 10.93 -6.86
C LEU A 192 -1.64 11.14 -8.36
N GLY A 193 -1.91 10.07 -9.10
CA GLY A 193 -2.19 10.13 -10.53
C GLY A 193 -3.56 9.54 -10.85
N TYR A 194 -4.35 10.20 -11.72
CA TYR A 194 -5.61 9.64 -12.19
C TYR A 194 -6.01 10.15 -13.58
N GLY A 195 -6.80 9.33 -14.28
CA GLY A 195 -7.39 9.68 -15.56
C GLY A 195 -8.59 10.62 -15.38
N THR A 196 -8.71 11.65 -16.23
CA THR A 196 -9.82 12.62 -16.13
C THR A 196 -11.17 12.04 -16.57
N GLU A 197 -11.16 10.93 -17.29
CA GLU A 197 -12.35 10.19 -17.77
C GLU A 197 -12.61 8.92 -16.94
N ASP A 198 -11.82 8.72 -15.88
CA ASP A 198 -11.98 7.62 -14.94
C ASP A 198 -13.26 7.78 -14.11
N GLY A 199 -14.05 6.70 -13.96
CA GLY A 199 -15.25 6.72 -13.12
C GLY A 199 -14.99 7.09 -11.65
N PHE A 200 -13.74 6.91 -11.17
CA PHE A 200 -13.30 7.33 -9.83
C PHE A 200 -12.64 8.72 -9.81
N ALA A 201 -12.56 9.43 -10.93
CA ALA A 201 -11.99 10.78 -10.98
C ALA A 201 -12.64 11.76 -9.99
N PRO A 202 -13.96 11.77 -9.75
CA PRO A 202 -14.56 12.61 -8.71
C PRO A 202 -13.96 12.36 -7.32
N HIS A 203 -13.81 11.09 -6.91
CA HIS A 203 -13.22 10.70 -5.62
C HIS A 203 -11.75 11.13 -5.55
N ASN A 204 -10.97 10.83 -6.58
CA ASN A 204 -9.57 11.21 -6.67
C ASN A 204 -9.38 12.73 -6.66
N SER A 205 -10.34 13.49 -7.21
CA SER A 205 -10.29 14.95 -7.19
C SER A 205 -10.47 15.55 -5.79
N ILE A 206 -11.18 14.85 -4.89
CA ILE A 206 -11.31 15.26 -3.49
C ILE A 206 -9.94 15.15 -2.81
N LEU A 207 -9.27 14.00 -2.94
CA LEU A 207 -7.92 13.81 -2.40
C LEU A 207 -6.92 14.80 -3.02
N ALA A 208 -7.00 15.01 -4.33
CA ALA A 208 -6.13 15.93 -5.05
C ALA A 208 -6.16 17.39 -4.51
N LYS A 209 -7.29 17.84 -3.96
CA LYS A 209 -7.43 19.17 -3.36
C LYS A 209 -6.66 19.30 -2.04
N GLU A 210 -6.34 18.19 -1.40
CA GLU A 210 -5.62 18.15 -0.12
C GLU A 210 -4.11 17.95 -0.28
N LEU A 211 -3.66 17.61 -1.48
CA LEU A 211 -2.24 17.36 -1.78
C LEU A 211 -1.57 18.59 -2.42
N PRO A 212 -0.25 18.75 -2.25
CA PRO A 212 0.50 19.76 -2.99
C PRO A 212 0.28 19.59 -4.50
N PRO A 213 0.03 20.66 -5.28
CA PRO A 213 -0.24 20.55 -6.71
C PRO A 213 0.82 19.80 -7.50
N ARG A 214 2.09 19.88 -7.11
CA ARG A 214 3.21 19.17 -7.72
C ARG A 214 3.14 17.64 -7.55
N ASN A 215 2.35 17.15 -6.59
CA ASN A 215 2.16 15.74 -6.30
C ASN A 215 0.93 15.15 -7.01
N VAL A 216 0.24 15.93 -7.85
CA VAL A 216 -1.00 15.52 -8.52
C VAL A 216 -0.82 15.49 -10.02
N PHE A 217 -0.98 14.33 -10.61
CA PHE A 217 -0.85 14.05 -12.04
C PHE A 217 -2.21 13.70 -12.64
N LYS A 218 -2.57 14.36 -13.72
CA LYS A 218 -3.85 14.15 -14.41
C LYS A 218 -3.60 13.98 -15.91
N VAL A 219 -4.10 12.87 -16.46
CA VAL A 219 -4.03 12.60 -17.91
C VAL A 219 -5.43 12.35 -18.44
N ALA A 220 -5.66 12.61 -19.74
CA ALA A 220 -6.86 12.14 -20.40
C ALA A 220 -6.87 10.62 -20.44
N GLY A 221 -7.98 9.97 -20.09
CA GLY A 221 -8.12 8.52 -20.10
C GLY A 221 -8.97 7.99 -18.93
N GLY A 222 -9.31 6.70 -19.02
CA GLY A 222 -10.21 6.01 -18.10
C GLY A 222 -9.47 5.21 -17.02
N HIS A 223 -10.21 4.23 -16.44
CA HIS A 223 -9.71 3.34 -15.40
C HIS A 223 -9.08 2.09 -16.02
N ASP A 224 -7.93 2.24 -16.68
CA ASP A 224 -7.30 1.19 -17.47
C ASP A 224 -5.76 1.25 -17.45
N TRP A 225 -5.13 0.17 -17.91
CA TRP A 225 -3.67 0.01 -17.93
C TRP A 225 -2.94 1.03 -18.81
N VAL A 226 -3.56 1.51 -19.88
CA VAL A 226 -2.96 2.51 -20.77
C VAL A 226 -2.82 3.84 -20.03
N THR A 227 -3.89 4.25 -19.39
CA THR A 227 -3.94 5.46 -18.55
C THR A 227 -2.97 5.36 -17.37
N TRP A 228 -2.97 4.24 -16.67
CA TRP A 228 -2.08 4.03 -15.52
C TRP A 228 -0.60 4.00 -15.91
N LYS A 229 -0.24 3.41 -17.06
CA LYS A 229 1.14 3.46 -17.57
C LYS A 229 1.58 4.89 -17.87
N ARG A 230 0.73 5.70 -18.50
CA ARG A 230 1.02 7.11 -18.78
C ARG A 230 1.26 7.89 -17.49
N LEU A 231 0.40 7.74 -16.52
CA LEU A 231 0.57 8.34 -15.18
C LEU A 231 1.88 7.89 -14.51
N TRP A 232 2.20 6.61 -14.61
CA TRP A 232 3.45 6.07 -14.06
C TRP A 232 4.68 6.71 -14.70
N ILE A 233 4.68 6.87 -16.03
CA ILE A 233 5.77 7.53 -16.73
C ILE A 233 5.93 8.99 -16.29
N GLU A 234 4.83 9.76 -16.15
CA GLU A 234 4.89 11.14 -15.65
C GLU A 234 5.42 11.23 -14.22
N VAL A 235 5.05 10.31 -13.34
CA VAL A 235 5.59 10.21 -11.98
C VAL A 235 7.09 9.91 -12.00
N LEU A 236 7.52 8.98 -12.82
CA LEU A 236 8.95 8.67 -12.97
C LEU A 236 9.74 9.86 -13.53
N GLU A 237 9.19 10.62 -14.49
CA GLU A 237 9.80 11.85 -15.00
C GLU A 237 9.96 12.91 -13.92
N TYR A 238 8.92 13.10 -13.10
CA TYR A 238 8.98 14.01 -11.97
C TYR A 238 10.11 13.64 -10.99
N PHE A 239 10.27 12.38 -10.67
CA PHE A 239 11.38 11.92 -9.83
C PHE A 239 12.73 12.15 -10.49
N HIS A 240 12.88 11.81 -11.74
CA HIS A 240 14.14 12.01 -12.48
C HIS A 240 14.58 13.48 -12.50
N VAL A 241 13.67 14.42 -12.77
CA VAL A 241 13.96 15.86 -12.77
C VAL A 241 14.32 16.36 -11.38
N SER A 242 13.59 15.95 -10.35
CA SER A 242 13.86 16.34 -8.96
C SER A 242 15.26 15.90 -8.53
N CYS A 243 15.71 14.75 -8.98
CA CYS A 243 17.04 14.21 -8.72
C CYS A 243 18.17 14.96 -9.42
N SER A 244 18.00 15.23 -10.68
CA SER A 244 19.01 15.97 -11.47
C SER A 244 19.30 17.36 -10.90
N GLN A 245 18.36 17.93 -10.14
CA GLN A 245 18.52 19.23 -9.48
C GLN A 245 19.27 19.17 -8.15
N THR A 246 19.25 18.02 -7.45
CA THR A 246 19.92 17.83 -6.15
C THR A 246 21.34 17.30 -6.25
N GLY A 247 21.72 16.71 -7.40
CA GLY A 247 23.06 16.18 -7.63
C GLY A 247 23.37 14.88 -6.86
N GLU A 248 22.37 14.20 -6.35
CA GLU A 248 22.53 12.93 -5.63
C GLU A 248 22.54 11.74 -6.58
N GLU A 249 23.52 10.82 -6.47
CA GLU A 249 23.67 9.65 -7.32
C GLU A 249 22.61 8.56 -7.09
N THR A 250 21.91 8.58 -5.95
CA THR A 250 20.87 7.58 -5.60
C THR A 250 19.49 8.20 -5.57
N CYS A 251 18.93 8.41 -6.72
CA CYS A 251 17.75 9.22 -6.87
C CYS A 251 16.50 8.47 -7.30
N LEU A 252 16.01 7.60 -6.44
CA LEU A 252 14.57 7.36 -6.31
C LEU A 252 14.13 8.04 -5.01
N ILE A 253 13.59 9.27 -5.18
CA ILE A 253 12.76 9.92 -4.17
C ILE A 253 13.51 10.56 -3.02
N GLU A 254 14.08 11.73 -3.21
CA GLU A 254 13.89 12.76 -2.20
C GLU A 254 12.47 13.32 -2.36
N ILE A 255 11.53 12.64 -1.76
CA ILE A 255 10.30 13.28 -1.37
C ILE A 255 10.70 14.14 -0.18
N LYS A 256 11.19 15.37 -0.44
CA LYS A 256 11.61 16.28 0.62
C LYS A 256 10.46 16.44 1.61
N ARG A 257 10.73 16.06 2.85
CA ARG A 257 9.96 16.61 3.98
C ARG A 257 10.04 18.13 3.83
N VAL A 258 8.92 18.75 3.53
CA VAL A 258 8.85 20.20 3.57
C VAL A 258 8.88 20.56 5.05
N THR A 259 10.10 20.83 5.54
CA THR A 259 10.28 21.70 6.70
C THR A 259 10.32 23.12 6.15
N ASP A 260 9.17 23.75 6.06
CA ASP A 260 8.96 25.20 6.19
C ASP A 260 7.45 25.45 6.39
#